data_459f83c023a350da71ff30b0bf5b26a2
#
_entry.id   459f83c023a350da71ff30b0bf5b26a2
#
_cell.length_a   1.000
_cell.length_b   1.000
_cell.length_c   1.000
_cell.angle_alpha   90.00
_cell.angle_beta   90.00
_cell.angle_gamma   90.00
#
_symmetry.space_group_name_H-M   'P 1'
#
loop_
_entity.id
_entity.type
_entity.pdbx_description
1 polymer ?
#
loop_
_entity_poly.entity_id
_entity_poly.type
_entity_poly.pdbx_seq_one_letter_code
_entity_poly.pdbx_strand_id
1 'polypeptide(L)'
;MKDCFYQYRKGLYEALNGNVIYGGSAVPVMEYAGWEQETPFIQILNMSSTPEDDDTTQSQIVTTDIHVVTSHQGEIDDFGSKQSDTIMNDVMELLISMGVTVADRAINIDMDDFEEMGCSLVSLTYQSSYDDSKLIITKVLTISTMIDEL
;
A
#
# COMPACT_ATOMS: atom_id res chain seq x y z
N MET A 1 0.27 -25.36 -1.78
CA MET A 1 0.39 -23.89 -1.68
C MET A 1 -0.84 -23.35 -0.97
N LYS A 2 -0.64 -22.58 0.07
CA LYS A 2 -1.74 -21.94 0.81
C LYS A 2 -2.06 -20.58 0.22
N ASP A 3 -3.33 -20.21 0.29
CA ASP A 3 -3.75 -18.85 -0.02
C ASP A 3 -3.21 -17.88 1.04
N CYS A 4 -2.42 -16.91 0.60
CA CYS A 4 -1.79 -15.94 1.47
C CYS A 4 -2.54 -14.60 1.59
N PHE A 5 -3.60 -14.42 0.81
CA PHE A 5 -4.21 -13.09 0.65
C PHE A 5 -4.71 -12.50 1.96
N TYR A 6 -5.37 -13.31 2.76
CA TYR A 6 -5.87 -12.82 4.04
C TYR A 6 -4.75 -12.36 4.98
N GLN A 7 -3.71 -13.18 5.15
CA GLN A 7 -2.62 -12.84 6.05
C GLN A 7 -1.79 -11.67 5.54
N TYR A 8 -1.54 -11.63 4.23
CA TYR A 8 -0.80 -10.53 3.62
C TYR A 8 -1.56 -9.20 3.77
N ARG A 9 -2.84 -9.20 3.46
CA ARG A 9 -3.70 -8.01 3.58
C ARG A 9 -3.85 -7.56 5.03
N LYS A 10 -4.04 -8.51 5.94
CA LYS A 10 -4.08 -8.23 7.38
C LYS A 10 -2.77 -7.61 7.87
N GLY A 11 -1.64 -8.14 7.44
CA GLY A 11 -0.32 -7.59 7.77
C GLY A 11 -0.15 -6.16 7.27
N LEU A 12 -0.56 -5.88 6.03
CA LEU A 12 -0.55 -4.51 5.48
C LEU A 12 -1.46 -3.57 6.28
N TYR A 13 -2.67 -4.03 6.58
CA TYR A 13 -3.62 -3.25 7.35
C TYR A 13 -3.07 -2.90 8.74
N GLU A 14 -2.56 -3.87 9.47
CA GLU A 14 -2.02 -3.67 10.81
C GLU A 14 -0.78 -2.76 10.82
N ALA A 15 0.05 -2.86 9.80
CA ALA A 15 1.22 -1.99 9.66
C ALA A 15 0.86 -0.52 9.44
N LEU A 16 -0.23 -0.27 8.73
CA LEU A 16 -0.65 1.08 8.34
C LEU A 16 -1.70 1.69 9.25
N ASN A 17 -2.65 0.89 9.75
CA ASN A 17 -3.79 1.39 10.52
C ASN A 17 -3.35 2.04 11.83
N GLY A 18 -3.70 3.32 11.99
CA GLY A 18 -3.32 4.09 13.17
C GLY A 18 -1.89 4.63 13.16
N ASN A 19 -1.08 4.26 12.17
CA ASN A 19 0.33 4.64 12.11
C ASN A 19 0.63 5.73 11.06
N VAL A 20 -0.31 5.98 10.15
CA VAL A 20 -0.20 7.09 9.20
C VAL A 20 -1.02 8.25 9.73
N ILE A 21 -0.35 9.34 10.09
CA ILE A 21 -0.96 10.52 10.69
C ILE A 21 -0.82 11.71 9.76
N TYR A 22 -1.93 12.39 9.50
CA TYR A 22 -1.93 13.64 8.77
C TYR A 22 -2.87 14.65 9.44
N GLY A 23 -2.38 15.86 9.65
CA GLY A 23 -3.17 16.90 10.30
C GLY A 23 -3.60 16.57 11.74
N GLY A 24 -2.82 15.75 12.45
CA GLY A 24 -3.11 15.34 13.82
C GLY A 24 -4.10 14.20 13.95
N SER A 25 -4.55 13.62 12.84
CA SER A 25 -5.51 12.51 12.83
C SER A 25 -4.97 11.32 12.04
N ALA A 26 -5.32 10.11 12.48
CA ALA A 26 -4.96 8.90 11.75
C ALA A 26 -5.74 8.84 10.42
N VAL A 27 -5.01 8.51 9.34
CA VAL A 27 -5.60 8.29 8.03
C VAL A 27 -6.26 6.90 8.00
N PRO A 28 -7.57 6.80 7.72
CA PRO A 28 -8.24 5.49 7.69
C PRO A 28 -7.65 4.56 6.64
N VAL A 29 -7.53 3.29 6.99
CA VAL A 29 -7.07 2.22 6.09
C VAL A 29 -8.20 1.22 5.90
N MET A 30 -8.51 0.87 4.65
CA MET A 30 -9.65 0.01 4.33
C MET A 30 -9.41 -0.82 3.08
N GLU A 31 -10.19 -1.89 2.91
CA GLU A 31 -10.23 -2.67 1.69
C GLU A 31 -11.28 -2.14 0.70
N TYR A 32 -12.37 -1.62 1.23
CA TYR A 32 -13.48 -1.11 0.46
C TYR A 32 -13.83 0.29 0.92
N ALA A 33 -13.82 1.23 -0.01
CA ALA A 33 -14.29 2.59 0.23
C ALA A 33 -15.67 2.76 -0.40
N GLY A 34 -16.66 3.08 0.42
CA GLY A 34 -18.01 3.41 -0.05
C GLY A 34 -18.06 4.77 -0.75
N TRP A 35 -19.17 5.06 -1.37
CA TRP A 35 -19.39 6.34 -2.09
C TRP A 35 -19.22 7.57 -1.22
N GLU A 36 -19.49 7.43 0.07
CA GLU A 36 -19.46 8.54 1.04
C GLU A 36 -18.19 8.53 1.89
N GLN A 37 -17.18 7.74 1.48
CA GLN A 37 -15.95 7.69 2.24
C GLN A 37 -15.24 9.04 2.20
N GLU A 38 -15.02 9.62 3.38
CA GLU A 38 -14.31 10.88 3.51
C GLU A 38 -12.81 10.71 3.23
N THR A 39 -12.26 11.68 2.53
CA THR A 39 -10.81 11.76 2.28
C THR A 39 -10.11 12.52 3.41
N PRO A 40 -8.80 12.28 3.67
CA PRO A 40 -7.97 11.27 2.99
C PRO A 40 -8.23 9.86 3.51
N PHE A 41 -7.99 8.86 2.67
CA PHE A 41 -8.00 7.47 3.10
C PHE A 41 -6.99 6.64 2.30
N ILE A 42 -6.64 5.47 2.86
CA ILE A 42 -5.76 4.48 2.23
C ILE A 42 -6.60 3.25 1.94
N GLN A 43 -6.44 2.71 0.73
CA GLN A 43 -7.18 1.52 0.30
C GLN A 43 -6.21 0.47 -0.24
N ILE A 44 -6.38 -0.79 0.18
CA ILE A 44 -5.57 -1.92 -0.28
C ILE A 44 -6.38 -2.69 -1.29
N LEU A 45 -5.90 -2.76 -2.54
CA LEU A 45 -6.63 -3.29 -3.69
C LEU A 45 -5.79 -4.19 -4.57
N ASN A 46 -6.48 -4.90 -5.47
CA ASN A 46 -5.89 -5.58 -6.63
C ASN A 46 -4.77 -6.55 -6.26
N MET A 47 -5.04 -7.42 -5.31
CA MET A 47 -4.06 -8.41 -4.89
C MET A 47 -4.05 -9.60 -5.84
N SER A 48 -2.87 -10.00 -6.27
CA SER A 48 -2.65 -11.20 -7.08
C SER A 48 -1.46 -11.98 -6.56
N SER A 49 -1.43 -13.27 -6.84
CA SER A 49 -0.34 -14.15 -6.44
C SER A 49 0.04 -15.06 -7.59
N THR A 50 1.34 -15.20 -7.81
CA THR A 50 1.91 -16.11 -8.81
C THR A 50 2.84 -17.09 -8.10
N PRO A 51 2.66 -18.40 -8.29
CA PRO A 51 3.59 -19.38 -7.73
C PRO A 51 4.98 -19.21 -8.32
N GLU A 52 5.98 -19.35 -7.49
CA GLU A 52 7.37 -19.43 -7.92
C GLU A 52 8.01 -20.65 -7.27
N ASP A 53 7.69 -21.81 -7.87
CA ASP A 53 8.10 -23.09 -7.34
C ASP A 53 9.55 -23.39 -7.66
N ASP A 54 10.31 -23.75 -6.65
CA ASP A 54 11.50 -24.56 -6.83
C ASP A 54 11.28 -25.95 -6.17
N ASP A 55 12.23 -26.84 -6.32
CA ASP A 55 12.09 -28.23 -5.83
C ASP A 55 12.04 -28.35 -4.31
N THR A 56 12.30 -27.28 -3.56
CA THR A 56 12.49 -27.34 -2.10
C THR A 56 11.59 -26.39 -1.32
N THR A 57 11.04 -25.36 -1.94
CA THR A 57 10.24 -24.34 -1.25
C THR A 57 8.93 -24.07 -2.00
N GLN A 58 7.90 -23.73 -1.24
CA GLN A 58 6.63 -23.25 -1.79
C GLN A 58 6.59 -21.74 -1.68
N SER A 59 7.12 -21.10 -2.70
CA SER A 59 7.20 -19.65 -2.78
C SER A 59 6.12 -19.10 -3.69
N GLN A 60 5.69 -17.88 -3.40
CA GLN A 60 4.79 -17.14 -4.27
C GLN A 60 5.16 -15.66 -4.27
N ILE A 61 4.85 -15.00 -5.38
CA ILE A 61 5.02 -13.56 -5.51
C ILE A 61 3.64 -12.93 -5.43
N VAL A 62 3.44 -12.11 -4.41
CA VAL A 62 2.20 -11.38 -4.18
C VAL A 62 2.37 -9.96 -4.64
N THR A 63 1.50 -9.51 -5.53
CA THR A 63 1.47 -8.13 -6.02
C THR A 63 0.19 -7.46 -5.56
N THR A 64 0.29 -6.27 -4.99
CA THR A 64 -0.86 -5.50 -4.53
C THR A 64 -0.68 -4.02 -4.78
N ASP A 65 -1.80 -3.32 -4.88
CA ASP A 65 -1.87 -1.87 -5.00
C ASP A 65 -2.30 -1.24 -3.69
N ILE A 66 -1.62 -0.18 -3.29
CA ILE A 66 -1.99 0.64 -2.16
C ILE A 66 -2.34 2.02 -2.70
N HIS A 67 -3.60 2.40 -2.53
CA HIS A 67 -4.13 3.68 -3.00
C HIS A 67 -4.17 4.67 -1.84
N VAL A 68 -3.63 5.85 -2.06
CA VAL A 68 -3.83 7.01 -1.20
C VAL A 68 -4.73 7.98 -1.94
N VAL A 69 -5.93 8.21 -1.41
CA VAL A 69 -6.95 9.04 -2.04
C VAL A 69 -7.14 10.32 -1.22
N THR A 70 -7.00 11.45 -1.88
CA THR A 70 -7.19 12.77 -1.29
C THR A 70 -8.14 13.58 -2.16
N SER A 71 -8.79 14.59 -1.58
CA SER A 71 -9.64 15.50 -2.34
C SER A 71 -9.37 16.94 -1.95
N HIS A 72 -9.54 17.83 -2.92
CA HIS A 72 -9.31 19.26 -2.75
C HIS A 72 -10.46 20.04 -3.37
N GLN A 73 -10.97 21.02 -2.63
CA GLN A 73 -12.02 21.93 -3.11
C GLN A 73 -11.43 23.28 -3.46
N GLY A 74 -11.96 23.91 -4.52
CA GLY A 74 -11.59 25.26 -4.92
C GLY A 74 -10.23 25.32 -5.61
N GLU A 75 -9.64 26.52 -5.58
CA GLU A 75 -8.30 26.71 -6.11
C GLU A 75 -7.29 25.97 -5.24
N ILE A 76 -6.45 25.19 -5.91
CA ILE A 76 -5.40 24.46 -5.23
C ILE A 76 -4.24 25.42 -5.02
N ASP A 77 -4.13 25.94 -3.80
CA ASP A 77 -2.95 26.68 -3.39
C ASP A 77 -1.80 25.69 -3.16
N ASP A 78 -0.65 26.02 -3.72
CA ASP A 78 0.62 25.35 -3.45
C ASP A 78 0.62 23.84 -3.59
N PHE A 79 0.35 23.37 -4.80
CA PHE A 79 0.50 21.95 -5.11
C PHE A 79 -0.45 21.05 -4.29
N GLY A 80 -1.69 20.91 -4.74
CA GLY A 80 -2.71 20.07 -4.11
C GLY A 80 -2.31 18.61 -3.90
N SER A 81 -1.21 18.17 -4.51
CA SER A 81 -0.63 16.85 -4.30
C SER A 81 0.18 16.72 -3.02
N LYS A 82 0.48 17.80 -2.31
CA LYS A 82 1.30 17.76 -1.09
C LYS A 82 0.75 16.81 -0.03
N GLN A 83 -0.56 16.84 0.20
CA GLN A 83 -1.19 15.94 1.15
C GLN A 83 -1.02 14.48 0.72
N SER A 84 -1.30 14.16 -0.54
CA SER A 84 -1.15 12.80 -1.05
C SER A 84 0.30 12.33 -1.05
N ASP A 85 1.23 13.23 -1.38
CA ASP A 85 2.66 12.92 -1.35
C ASP A 85 3.16 12.64 0.07
N THR A 86 2.75 13.45 1.04
CA THR A 86 3.12 13.27 2.44
C THR A 86 2.60 11.95 2.99
N ILE A 87 1.34 11.63 2.74
CA ILE A 87 0.73 10.38 3.20
C ILE A 87 1.41 9.19 2.53
N MET A 88 1.64 9.25 1.22
CA MET A 88 2.31 8.15 0.51
C MET A 88 3.74 7.95 0.98
N ASN A 89 4.48 9.00 1.29
CA ASN A 89 5.82 8.88 1.84
C ASN A 89 5.80 8.16 3.20
N ASP A 90 4.83 8.48 4.06
CA ASP A 90 4.67 7.79 5.34
C ASP A 90 4.32 6.31 5.15
N VAL A 91 3.45 6.00 4.19
CA VAL A 91 3.11 4.61 3.83
C VAL A 91 4.37 3.84 3.41
N MET A 92 5.17 4.42 2.54
CA MET A 92 6.40 3.78 2.06
C MET A 92 7.42 3.58 3.19
N GLU A 93 7.59 4.56 4.06
CA GLU A 93 8.50 4.45 5.21
C GLU A 93 8.08 3.37 6.19
N LEU A 94 6.77 3.24 6.44
CA LEU A 94 6.24 2.23 7.35
C LEU A 94 6.35 0.81 6.79
N LEU A 95 6.11 0.64 5.50
CA LEU A 95 6.04 -0.68 4.89
C LEU A 95 7.40 -1.20 4.44
N ILE A 96 8.28 -0.33 3.97
CA ILE A 96 9.47 -0.78 3.24
C ILE A 96 10.72 -0.42 4.00
N SER A 97 11.42 -1.46 4.48
CA SER A 97 12.76 -1.32 5.03
C SER A 97 13.77 -1.27 3.89
N MET A 98 14.63 -0.26 3.93
CA MET A 98 15.76 -0.14 3.02
C MET A 98 17.00 -0.69 3.72
N GLY A 99 17.51 -1.81 3.22
CA GLY A 99 18.84 -2.29 3.64
C GLY A 99 19.96 -1.53 2.96
N VAL A 100 21.16 -2.05 3.06
CA VAL A 100 22.37 -1.43 2.49
C VAL A 100 22.32 -1.41 0.95
N THR A 101 21.63 -2.39 0.34
CA THR A 101 21.46 -2.49 -1.11
C THR A 101 19.99 -2.60 -1.48
N VAL A 102 19.67 -2.41 -2.75
CA VAL A 102 18.31 -2.59 -3.25
C VAL A 102 17.79 -4.02 -3.04
N ALA A 103 18.70 -5.01 -3.06
CA ALA A 103 18.36 -6.42 -2.82
C ALA A 103 17.92 -6.69 -1.37
N ASP A 104 18.27 -5.81 -0.43
CA ASP A 104 17.92 -5.96 0.99
C ASP A 104 16.60 -5.30 1.36
N ARG A 105 15.82 -4.85 0.40
CA ARG A 105 14.48 -4.31 0.68
C ARG A 105 13.57 -5.39 1.21
N ALA A 106 12.89 -5.07 2.29
CA ALA A 106 11.93 -5.95 2.92
C ALA A 106 10.65 -5.18 3.22
N ILE A 107 9.54 -5.89 3.29
CA ILE A 107 8.28 -5.33 3.72
C ILE A 107 8.08 -5.62 5.21
N ASN A 108 7.67 -4.59 5.96
CA ASN A 108 7.48 -4.67 7.41
C ASN A 108 6.06 -5.10 7.76
N ILE A 109 5.76 -6.36 7.55
CA ILE A 109 4.47 -6.95 7.93
C ILE A 109 4.68 -8.29 8.63
N ASP A 110 3.71 -8.65 9.48
CA ASP A 110 3.70 -9.93 10.17
C ASP A 110 2.68 -10.87 9.54
N MET A 111 3.10 -12.10 9.30
CA MET A 111 2.25 -13.18 8.80
C MET A 111 2.51 -14.45 9.61
N ASP A 112 1.44 -15.20 9.92
CA ASP A 112 1.55 -16.38 10.79
C ASP A 112 2.14 -17.60 10.07
N ASP A 113 1.67 -17.85 8.84
CA ASP A 113 2.02 -19.06 8.08
C ASP A 113 3.01 -18.81 6.94
N PHE A 114 3.50 -17.61 6.82
CA PHE A 114 4.38 -17.19 5.73
C PHE A 114 5.55 -16.36 6.22
N GLU A 115 6.65 -16.44 5.51
CA GLU A 115 7.85 -15.64 5.73
C GLU A 115 8.10 -14.77 4.51
N GLU A 116 8.40 -13.51 4.74
CA GLU A 116 8.74 -12.56 3.70
C GLU A 116 10.20 -12.76 3.25
N MET A 117 10.41 -12.86 1.94
CA MET A 117 11.72 -13.14 1.33
C MET A 117 12.28 -11.98 0.52
N GLY A 118 11.55 -10.92 0.37
CA GLY A 118 11.99 -9.73 -0.36
C GLY A 118 10.81 -8.95 -0.93
N CYS A 119 11.02 -7.66 -1.09
CA CYS A 119 10.01 -6.75 -1.60
C CYS A 119 10.59 -5.87 -2.70
N SER A 120 9.82 -5.69 -3.77
CA SER A 120 10.16 -4.78 -4.86
C SER A 120 9.07 -3.73 -5.03
N LEU A 121 9.51 -2.50 -5.27
CA LEU A 121 8.62 -1.44 -5.75
C LEU A 121 8.44 -1.63 -7.25
N VAL A 122 7.21 -1.90 -7.67
CA VAL A 122 6.90 -2.08 -9.10
C VAL A 122 6.65 -0.73 -9.75
N SER A 123 5.79 0.09 -9.16
CA SER A 123 5.46 1.41 -9.69
C SER A 123 4.86 2.31 -8.63
N LEU A 124 4.98 3.60 -8.88
CA LEU A 124 4.26 4.65 -8.16
C LEU A 124 3.61 5.54 -9.22
N THR A 125 2.29 5.59 -9.25
CA THR A 125 1.54 6.35 -10.23
C THR A 125 0.66 7.41 -9.57
N TYR A 126 0.30 8.41 -10.34
CA TYR A 126 -0.52 9.53 -9.94
C TYR A 126 -1.68 9.68 -10.92
N GLN A 127 -2.88 9.76 -10.39
CA GLN A 127 -4.08 10.01 -11.19
C GLN A 127 -4.88 11.15 -10.57
N SER A 128 -5.48 11.98 -11.41
CA SER A 128 -6.36 13.05 -10.96
C SER A 128 -7.67 13.00 -11.75
N SER A 129 -8.76 13.31 -11.06
CA SER A 129 -10.08 13.43 -11.67
C SER A 129 -10.89 14.49 -10.94
N TYR A 130 -11.94 14.98 -11.57
CA TYR A 130 -12.87 15.94 -10.97
C TYR A 130 -14.20 15.27 -10.70
N ASP A 131 -14.75 15.51 -9.50
CA ASP A 131 -16.07 15.10 -9.10
C ASP A 131 -16.75 16.27 -8.39
N ASP A 132 -17.82 16.83 -8.98
CA ASP A 132 -18.57 17.97 -8.45
C ASP A 132 -17.69 19.12 -7.93
N SER A 133 -16.77 19.61 -8.77
CA SER A 133 -15.84 20.69 -8.45
C SER A 133 -14.73 20.34 -7.45
N LYS A 134 -14.67 19.08 -7.03
CA LYS A 134 -13.54 18.57 -6.23
C LYS A 134 -12.52 17.93 -7.13
N LEU A 135 -11.26 18.24 -6.90
CA LEU A 135 -10.14 17.49 -7.48
C LEU A 135 -9.86 16.30 -6.59
N ILE A 136 -9.95 15.11 -7.16
CA ILE A 136 -9.61 13.88 -6.48
C ILE A 136 -8.28 13.39 -6.99
N ILE A 137 -7.34 13.20 -6.10
CA ILE A 137 -6.01 12.71 -6.40
C ILE A 137 -5.88 11.30 -5.82
N THR A 138 -5.49 10.36 -6.68
CA THR A 138 -5.20 8.99 -6.27
C THR A 138 -3.76 8.67 -6.61
N LYS A 139 -2.96 8.42 -5.59
CA LYS A 139 -1.62 7.85 -5.75
C LYS A 139 -1.68 6.35 -5.55
N VAL A 140 -1.07 5.61 -6.44
CA VAL A 140 -1.06 4.14 -6.41
C VAL A 140 0.37 3.66 -6.29
N LEU A 141 0.65 2.99 -5.17
CA LEU A 141 1.89 2.27 -4.95
C LEU A 141 1.63 0.79 -5.26
N THR A 142 2.32 0.26 -6.25
CA THR A 142 2.28 -1.18 -6.55
C THR A 142 3.55 -1.83 -6.02
N ILE A 143 3.37 -2.81 -5.14
CA ILE A 143 4.48 -3.56 -4.53
C ILE A 143 4.35 -5.04 -4.88
N SER A 144 5.48 -5.70 -4.95
CA SER A 144 5.59 -7.12 -5.19
C SER A 144 6.45 -7.74 -4.10
N THR A 145 5.94 -8.74 -3.42
CA THR A 145 6.60 -9.38 -2.29
C THR A 145 6.71 -10.87 -2.53
N MET A 146 7.91 -11.38 -2.41
CA MET A 146 8.14 -12.82 -2.42
C MET A 146 7.95 -13.37 -1.01
N ILE A 147 7.14 -14.38 -0.87
CA ILE A 147 6.86 -15.03 0.41
C ILE A 147 7.00 -16.53 0.29
N ASP A 148 7.49 -17.15 1.36
CA ASP A 148 7.61 -18.59 1.50
C ASP A 148 6.59 -19.08 2.52
N GLU A 149 6.00 -20.24 2.25
CA GLU A 149 5.14 -20.93 3.20
C GLU A 149 6.02 -21.60 4.27
N LEU A 150 5.69 -21.38 5.52
CA LEU A 150 6.37 -21.99 6.66
C LEU A 150 5.98 -23.46 6.87
#